data_24fac20d1e4790593739766f48f55ace
#
_entry.id   24fac20d1e4790593739766f48f55ace
#
_cell.length_a   1.000
_cell.length_b   1.000
_cell.length_c   1.000
_cell.angle_alpha   90.00
_cell.angle_beta   90.00
_cell.angle_gamma   90.00
#
_symmetry.space_group_name_H-M   'P 1'
#
loop_
_entity.id
_entity.type
_entity.pdbx_description
1 polymer ?
#
loop_
_entity_poly.entity_id
_entity_poly.type
_entity_poly.pdbx_seq_one_letter_code
_entity_poly.pdbx_strand_id
1 'polypeptide(L)'
;MAIKKIVKIWDDNGLIRENIDFLHKKTKPVKFPLSNDVKQIIVDLIDSYRAIPCAGIAANQIGYNHSIFIGMKHCNDEEQGKQVERMESESDKYSKAENEFADNREIYINPKIYKTKSDSTQQDTEGCLSVPNLTVEMLRYDKIKVRYRNVDGGVIKKPLKGFISKLFQHELDHLNGVVMLNLLNQISDYSQVSSNSVKGRDLKYFLEEYYKYTKRQGQ
;
A
#
# COMPACT_ATOMS: atom_id res chain seq x y z
N MET A 1 -17.45 -12.19 -8.92
CA MET A 1 -16.66 -11.31 -8.03
C MET A 1 -15.60 -12.16 -7.35
N ALA A 2 -14.33 -11.86 -7.56
CA ALA A 2 -13.23 -12.62 -6.97
C ALA A 2 -12.44 -11.70 -6.02
N ILE A 3 -12.92 -11.61 -4.77
CA ILE A 3 -12.18 -10.96 -3.71
C ILE A 3 -10.90 -11.76 -3.46
N LYS A 4 -9.75 -11.13 -3.64
CA LYS A 4 -8.46 -11.77 -3.47
C LYS A 4 -7.97 -11.65 -2.02
N LYS A 5 -7.26 -12.68 -1.57
CA LYS A 5 -6.58 -12.62 -0.27
C LYS A 5 -5.40 -11.67 -0.34
N ILE A 6 -5.19 -10.90 0.73
CA ILE A 6 -4.02 -10.03 0.86
C ILE A 6 -2.76 -10.88 1.07
N VAL A 7 -1.72 -10.55 0.32
CA VAL A 7 -0.38 -11.10 0.49
C VAL A 7 0.24 -10.42 1.71
N LYS A 8 0.27 -11.12 2.83
CA LYS A 8 0.78 -10.63 4.13
C LYS A 8 2.21 -11.13 4.35
N ILE A 9 3.06 -10.31 4.94
CA ILE A 9 4.47 -10.67 5.24
C ILE A 9 4.60 -11.57 6.47
N TRP A 10 3.57 -11.61 7.33
CA TRP A 10 3.46 -12.51 8.48
C TRP A 10 2.01 -12.84 8.80
N ASP A 11 1.83 -13.88 9.60
CA ASP A 11 0.59 -14.27 10.24
C ASP A 11 0.85 -14.73 11.69
N ASP A 12 -0.14 -15.36 12.33
CA ASP A 12 -0.02 -15.89 13.70
C ASP A 12 1.10 -16.93 13.87
N ASN A 13 1.60 -17.54 12.78
CA ASN A 13 2.63 -18.58 12.78
C ASN A 13 4.04 -18.00 12.57
N GLY A 14 4.17 -16.79 12.08
CA GLY A 14 5.46 -16.14 11.86
C GLY A 14 5.58 -15.47 10.49
N LEU A 15 6.82 -15.26 10.03
CA LEU A 15 7.10 -14.66 8.73
C LEU A 15 6.72 -15.61 7.59
N ILE A 16 6.07 -15.06 6.58
CA ILE A 16 5.76 -15.74 5.31
C ILE A 16 6.79 -15.31 4.27
N ARG A 17 7.92 -16.02 4.23
CA ARG A 17 9.11 -15.63 3.45
C ARG A 17 8.84 -15.49 1.96
N GLU A 18 8.07 -16.40 1.38
CA GLU A 18 7.64 -16.37 -0.02
C GLU A 18 6.86 -15.09 -0.37
N ASN A 19 6.03 -14.62 0.54
CA ASN A 19 5.29 -13.37 0.38
C ASN A 19 6.21 -12.15 0.48
N ILE A 20 7.18 -12.17 1.40
CA ILE A 20 8.20 -11.13 1.51
C ILE A 20 8.97 -11.04 0.19
N ASP A 21 9.47 -12.17 -0.32
CA ASP A 21 10.21 -12.23 -1.58
C ASP A 21 9.37 -11.77 -2.78
N PHE A 22 8.07 -12.06 -2.76
CA PHE A 22 7.15 -11.61 -3.80
C PHE A 22 6.92 -10.11 -3.74
N LEU A 23 6.63 -9.56 -2.56
CA LEU A 23 6.36 -8.13 -2.36
C LEU A 23 7.59 -7.25 -2.58
N HIS A 24 8.80 -7.79 -2.41
CA HIS A 24 10.06 -7.09 -2.68
C HIS A 24 10.46 -7.09 -4.16
N LYS A 25 9.69 -7.76 -5.03
CA LYS A 25 9.92 -7.69 -6.48
C LYS A 25 9.28 -6.46 -7.07
N LYS A 26 10.06 -5.70 -7.83
CA LYS A 26 9.50 -4.62 -8.65
C LYS A 26 8.48 -5.20 -9.63
N THR A 27 7.32 -4.59 -9.71
CA THR A 27 6.23 -5.03 -10.58
C THR A 27 6.53 -4.79 -12.06
N LYS A 28 5.95 -5.65 -12.90
CA LYS A 28 6.09 -5.56 -14.36
C LYS A 28 5.20 -4.44 -14.92
N PRO A 29 5.72 -3.63 -15.85
CA PRO A 29 4.89 -2.62 -16.50
C PRO A 29 3.81 -3.26 -17.37
N VAL A 30 2.65 -2.63 -17.41
CA VAL A 30 1.51 -3.03 -18.24
C VAL A 30 1.69 -2.49 -19.66
N LYS A 31 1.48 -3.35 -20.65
CA LYS A 31 1.45 -2.98 -22.07
C LYS A 31 0.04 -2.57 -22.51
N PHE A 32 -0.05 -1.74 -23.53
CA PHE A 32 -1.31 -1.34 -24.15
C PHE A 32 -1.32 -1.74 -25.64
N PRO A 33 -2.50 -2.10 -26.17
CA PRO A 33 -3.80 -2.19 -25.51
C PRO A 33 -3.81 -3.26 -24.39
N LEU A 34 -4.72 -3.10 -23.40
CA LEU A 34 -4.83 -4.03 -22.27
C LEU A 34 -5.23 -5.43 -22.76
N SER A 35 -4.46 -6.45 -22.37
CA SER A 35 -4.83 -7.87 -22.56
C SER A 35 -6.04 -8.23 -21.69
N ASN A 36 -6.69 -9.36 -22.00
CA ASN A 36 -7.81 -9.85 -21.20
C ASN A 36 -7.37 -10.19 -19.76
N ASP A 37 -6.16 -10.72 -19.58
CA ASP A 37 -5.61 -11.01 -18.25
C ASP A 37 -5.47 -9.73 -17.41
N VAL A 38 -4.95 -8.66 -18.01
CA VAL A 38 -4.81 -7.37 -17.32
C VAL A 38 -6.17 -6.75 -17.01
N LYS A 39 -7.15 -6.88 -17.90
CA LYS A 39 -8.53 -6.44 -17.63
C LYS A 39 -9.11 -7.21 -16.44
N GLN A 40 -8.86 -8.52 -16.35
CA GLN A 40 -9.29 -9.33 -15.21
C GLN A 40 -8.61 -8.91 -13.91
N ILE A 41 -7.30 -8.60 -13.92
CA ILE A 41 -6.58 -8.06 -12.75
C ILE A 41 -7.22 -6.75 -12.27
N ILE A 42 -7.64 -5.88 -13.19
CA ILE A 42 -8.31 -4.63 -12.83
C ILE A 42 -9.68 -4.90 -12.18
N VAL A 43 -10.45 -5.87 -12.69
CA VAL A 43 -11.71 -6.30 -12.08
C VAL A 43 -11.47 -6.84 -10.67
N ASP A 44 -10.50 -7.73 -10.49
CA ASP A 44 -10.16 -8.31 -9.18
C ASP A 44 -9.67 -7.24 -8.18
N LEU A 45 -8.94 -6.22 -8.65
CA LEU A 45 -8.56 -5.06 -7.84
C LEU A 45 -9.78 -4.25 -7.40
N ILE A 46 -10.72 -3.98 -8.31
CA ILE A 46 -11.96 -3.24 -7.99
C ILE A 46 -12.80 -4.03 -6.98
N ASP A 47 -12.97 -5.32 -7.19
CA ASP A 47 -13.76 -6.19 -6.30
C ASP A 47 -13.12 -6.26 -4.90
N SER A 48 -11.78 -6.40 -4.84
CA SER A 48 -11.03 -6.41 -3.58
C SER A 48 -11.09 -5.06 -2.86
N TYR A 49 -10.93 -3.95 -3.59
CA TYR A 49 -11.01 -2.61 -3.04
C TYR A 49 -12.40 -2.29 -2.46
N ARG A 50 -13.47 -2.79 -3.10
CA ARG A 50 -14.84 -2.64 -2.58
C ARG A 50 -15.09 -3.44 -1.30
N ALA A 51 -14.49 -4.62 -1.21
CA ALA A 51 -14.70 -5.53 -0.10
C ALA A 51 -13.79 -5.29 1.12
N ILE A 52 -12.68 -4.58 0.92
CA ILE A 52 -11.66 -4.37 1.96
C ILE A 52 -11.65 -2.88 2.33
N PRO A 53 -11.91 -2.52 3.59
CA PRO A 53 -11.78 -1.14 4.06
C PRO A 53 -10.31 -0.67 3.95
N CYS A 54 -9.99 0.12 2.91
CA CYS A 54 -8.66 0.65 2.68
C CYS A 54 -8.72 1.90 1.81
N ALA A 55 -7.70 2.75 1.90
CA ALA A 55 -7.56 3.94 1.06
C ALA A 55 -6.98 3.60 -0.32
N GLY A 56 -6.16 2.54 -0.40
CA GLY A 56 -5.56 2.05 -1.62
C GLY A 56 -5.15 0.59 -1.52
N ILE A 57 -4.90 -0.03 -2.67
CA ILE A 57 -4.43 -1.40 -2.79
C ILE A 57 -3.67 -1.60 -4.11
N ALA A 58 -2.46 -2.12 -4.03
CA ALA A 58 -1.65 -2.42 -5.19
C ALA A 58 -1.86 -3.86 -5.68
N ALA A 59 -1.64 -4.10 -6.97
CA ALA A 59 -1.83 -5.41 -7.59
C ALA A 59 -0.96 -6.51 -6.96
N ASN A 60 0.25 -6.18 -6.52
CA ASN A 60 1.10 -7.17 -5.84
C ASN A 60 0.60 -7.54 -4.45
N GLN A 61 -0.14 -6.66 -3.77
CA GLN A 61 -0.77 -6.99 -2.50
C GLN A 61 -1.90 -8.03 -2.63
N ILE A 62 -2.40 -8.25 -3.84
CA ILE A 62 -3.40 -9.30 -4.14
C ILE A 62 -2.85 -10.40 -5.07
N GLY A 63 -1.53 -10.53 -5.14
CA GLY A 63 -0.83 -11.62 -5.81
C GLY A 63 -0.51 -11.41 -7.30
N TYR A 64 -0.72 -10.22 -7.87
CA TYR A 64 -0.44 -9.92 -9.28
C TYR A 64 0.81 -9.06 -9.46
N ASN A 65 1.83 -9.57 -10.15
CA ASN A 65 3.06 -8.82 -10.43
C ASN A 65 2.89 -7.85 -11.61
N HIS A 66 2.01 -6.84 -11.45
CA HIS A 66 1.71 -5.83 -12.46
C HIS A 66 1.72 -4.42 -11.85
N SER A 67 2.22 -3.45 -12.63
CA SER A 67 2.32 -2.05 -12.18
C SER A 67 0.97 -1.34 -12.25
N ILE A 68 0.06 -1.73 -11.34
CA ILE A 68 -1.29 -1.19 -11.20
C ILE A 68 -1.59 -1.04 -9.72
N PHE A 69 -2.23 0.06 -9.34
CA PHE A 69 -2.92 0.16 -8.06
C PHE A 69 -4.26 0.89 -8.22
N ILE A 70 -5.14 0.72 -7.27
CA ILE A 70 -6.38 1.45 -7.08
C ILE A 70 -6.31 2.21 -5.76
N GLY A 71 -6.83 3.42 -5.72
CA GLY A 71 -6.85 4.22 -4.50
C GLY A 71 -7.89 5.33 -4.55
N MET A 72 -8.12 5.97 -3.42
CA MET A 72 -9.00 7.12 -3.32
C MET A 72 -8.58 8.21 -4.31
N LYS A 73 -9.59 8.81 -4.95
CA LYS A 73 -9.40 9.89 -5.93
C LYS A 73 -9.35 11.27 -5.24
N HIS A 74 -10.16 11.44 -4.23
CA HIS A 74 -10.27 12.67 -3.43
C HIS A 74 -10.27 12.32 -1.96
N CYS A 75 -9.82 13.22 -1.10
CA CYS A 75 -9.89 13.12 0.33
C CYS A 75 -10.13 14.51 0.91
N ASN A 76 -11.10 14.65 1.78
CA ASN A 76 -11.29 15.83 2.62
C ASN A 76 -10.79 15.52 4.04
N ASP A 77 -10.75 16.53 4.92
CA ASP A 77 -10.20 16.40 6.27
C ASP A 77 -10.99 15.38 7.13
N GLU A 78 -12.32 15.28 6.95
CA GLU A 78 -13.15 14.30 7.65
C GLU A 78 -12.85 12.85 7.20
N GLU A 79 -12.68 12.64 5.89
CA GLU A 79 -12.31 11.34 5.34
C GLU A 79 -10.91 10.91 5.78
N GLN A 80 -9.97 11.85 5.91
CA GLN A 80 -8.64 11.57 6.43
C GLN A 80 -8.69 11.11 7.89
N GLY A 81 -9.46 11.78 8.75
CA GLY A 81 -9.65 11.39 10.15
C GLY A 81 -10.22 9.98 10.29
N LYS A 82 -11.27 9.66 9.53
CA LYS A 82 -11.87 8.31 9.51
C LYS A 82 -10.90 7.22 9.04
N GLN A 83 -9.99 7.51 8.10
CA GLN A 83 -8.96 6.56 7.65
C GLN A 83 -7.96 6.26 8.76
N VAL A 84 -7.50 7.28 9.50
CA VAL A 84 -6.57 7.09 10.62
C VAL A 84 -7.22 6.25 11.73
N GLU A 85 -8.44 6.59 12.16
CA GLU A 85 -9.18 5.83 13.19
C GLU A 85 -9.37 4.37 12.81
N ARG A 86 -9.58 4.05 11.53
CA ARG A 86 -9.73 2.66 11.07
C ARG A 86 -8.42 1.90 11.05
N MET A 87 -7.33 2.53 10.61
CA MET A 87 -6.01 1.90 10.64
C MET A 87 -5.60 1.51 12.07
N GLU A 88 -6.06 2.27 13.06
CA GLU A 88 -5.80 2.01 14.48
C GLU A 88 -6.74 0.96 15.10
N SER A 89 -7.99 0.84 14.61
CA SER A 89 -9.03 0.02 15.25
C SER A 89 -9.14 -1.41 14.71
N GLU A 90 -8.59 -1.73 13.54
CA GLU A 90 -8.86 -2.98 12.84
C GLU A 90 -7.66 -3.91 12.69
N SER A 91 -7.29 -4.58 13.80
CA SER A 91 -6.38 -5.72 13.70
C SER A 91 -7.06 -7.05 13.29
N ASP A 92 -8.36 -7.24 13.50
CA ASP A 92 -8.97 -8.58 13.37
C ASP A 92 -10.42 -8.64 12.81
N LYS A 93 -11.03 -7.52 12.42
CA LYS A 93 -12.41 -7.51 11.96
C LYS A 93 -12.58 -7.00 10.53
N TYR A 94 -12.17 -7.80 9.55
CA TYR A 94 -12.79 -7.71 8.23
C TYR A 94 -14.24 -8.20 8.33
N SER A 95 -15.05 -7.52 9.14
CA SER A 95 -16.46 -7.79 9.21
C SER A 95 -17.16 -7.03 8.10
N LYS A 96 -17.74 -7.73 7.16
CA LYS A 96 -18.89 -7.43 6.27
C LYS A 96 -19.24 -5.98 5.87
N ALA A 97 -18.47 -4.96 6.24
CA ALA A 97 -18.69 -3.59 5.81
C ALA A 97 -17.96 -3.38 4.47
N GLU A 98 -18.72 -3.06 3.44
CA GLU A 98 -18.17 -2.60 2.16
C GLU A 98 -17.30 -1.36 2.39
N ASN A 99 -16.26 -1.19 1.59
CA ASN A 99 -15.44 0.00 1.62
C ASN A 99 -16.28 1.24 1.29
N GLU A 100 -16.50 2.12 2.25
CA GLU A 100 -17.31 3.34 2.06
C GLU A 100 -16.73 4.28 1.00
N PHE A 101 -15.45 4.11 0.65
CA PHE A 101 -14.76 4.87 -0.40
C PHE A 101 -14.78 4.17 -1.76
N ALA A 102 -15.55 3.07 -1.89
CA ALA A 102 -15.56 2.24 -3.10
C ALA A 102 -15.82 3.02 -4.39
N ASP A 103 -16.66 4.05 -4.35
CA ASP A 103 -16.97 4.87 -5.51
C ASP A 103 -16.04 6.08 -5.69
N ASN A 104 -15.34 6.49 -4.63
CA ASN A 104 -14.31 7.52 -4.66
C ASN A 104 -12.96 6.90 -5.01
N ARG A 105 -12.83 6.32 -6.21
CA ARG A 105 -11.61 5.60 -6.61
C ARG A 105 -11.04 6.07 -7.94
N GLU A 106 -9.75 5.82 -8.10
CA GLU A 106 -9.04 5.97 -9.36
C GLU A 106 -8.09 4.79 -9.57
N ILE A 107 -7.93 4.35 -10.83
CA ILE A 107 -7.02 3.27 -11.21
C ILE A 107 -5.79 3.89 -11.85
N TYR A 108 -4.63 3.53 -11.31
CA TYR A 108 -3.33 4.04 -11.72
C TYR A 108 -2.53 2.92 -12.38
N ILE A 109 -2.31 3.01 -13.71
CA ILE A 109 -1.55 2.03 -14.48
C ILE A 109 -0.19 2.63 -14.86
N ASN A 110 0.91 1.91 -14.57
CA ASN A 110 2.28 2.38 -14.76
C ASN A 110 2.53 3.76 -14.13
N PRO A 111 2.17 3.96 -12.85
CA PRO A 111 2.30 5.25 -12.19
C PRO A 111 3.76 5.62 -11.99
N LYS A 112 4.03 6.92 -12.02
CA LYS A 112 5.35 7.51 -11.73
C LYS A 112 5.19 8.87 -11.08
N ILE A 113 6.05 9.18 -10.13
CA ILE A 113 6.30 10.55 -9.69
C ILE A 113 7.38 11.13 -10.61
N TYR A 114 7.14 12.28 -11.22
CA TYR A 114 8.12 12.95 -12.08
C TYR A 114 8.60 14.28 -11.52
N LYS A 115 7.95 14.80 -10.48
CA LYS A 115 8.38 15.99 -9.74
C LYS A 115 7.86 15.92 -8.31
N THR A 116 8.72 16.26 -7.36
CA THR A 116 8.40 16.51 -5.96
C THR A 116 8.66 17.96 -5.63
N LYS A 117 8.02 18.47 -4.58
CA LYS A 117 8.39 19.74 -3.94
C LYS A 117 9.12 19.39 -2.65
N SER A 118 10.44 19.41 -2.69
CA SER A 118 11.32 18.89 -1.63
C SER A 118 11.18 19.63 -0.28
N ASP A 119 10.75 20.89 -0.32
CA ASP A 119 10.50 21.73 0.85
C ASP A 119 9.07 21.59 1.41
N SER A 120 8.25 20.71 0.85
CA SER A 120 6.88 20.46 1.29
C SER A 120 6.70 18.99 1.62
N THR A 121 6.88 18.67 2.90
CA THR A 121 6.71 17.33 3.46
C THR A 121 5.56 17.31 4.46
N GLN A 122 5.01 16.13 4.71
CA GLN A 122 4.02 15.84 5.73
C GLN A 122 4.46 14.63 6.54
N GLN A 123 4.25 14.66 7.85
CA GLN A 123 4.46 13.54 8.74
C GLN A 123 3.10 13.04 9.19
N ASP A 124 2.86 11.74 9.06
CA ASP A 124 1.59 11.14 9.41
C ASP A 124 1.74 9.63 9.57
N THR A 125 0.80 9.00 10.26
CA THR A 125 0.77 7.56 10.48
C THR A 125 0.34 6.82 9.21
N GLU A 126 1.05 5.73 8.87
CA GLU A 126 0.71 4.81 7.79
C GLU A 126 0.53 3.39 8.32
N GLY A 127 -0.55 2.73 7.90
CA GLY A 127 -0.74 1.29 8.00
C GLY A 127 -0.66 0.63 6.62
N CYS A 128 -0.50 -0.69 6.58
CA CYS A 128 -0.40 -1.44 5.34
C CYS A 128 -1.12 -2.79 5.46
N LEU A 129 -1.99 -3.10 4.49
CA LEU A 129 -2.70 -4.39 4.45
C LEU A 129 -1.74 -5.60 4.45
N SER A 130 -0.56 -5.45 3.83
CA SER A 130 0.47 -6.48 3.78
C SER A 130 1.31 -6.59 5.04
N VAL A 131 1.21 -5.61 5.94
CA VAL A 131 1.92 -5.54 7.23
C VAL A 131 0.89 -5.42 8.33
N PRO A 132 0.20 -6.52 8.69
CA PRO A 132 -0.94 -6.45 9.61
C PRO A 132 -0.52 -6.02 11.01
N ASN A 133 -1.42 -5.29 11.68
CA ASN A 133 -1.30 -4.87 13.07
C ASN A 133 -0.12 -3.93 13.37
N LEU A 134 0.34 -3.19 12.36
CA LEU A 134 1.43 -2.25 12.49
C LEU A 134 1.06 -0.92 11.83
N THR A 135 1.29 0.15 12.55
CA THR A 135 1.31 1.51 12.02
C THR A 135 2.64 2.18 12.30
N VAL A 136 3.06 3.06 11.41
CA VAL A 136 4.36 3.74 11.48
C VAL A 136 4.19 5.20 11.12
N GLU A 137 4.83 6.09 11.88
CA GLU A 137 4.98 7.48 11.46
C GLU A 137 5.94 7.60 10.29
N MET A 138 5.44 8.14 9.19
CA MET A 138 6.17 8.27 7.94
C MET A 138 6.26 9.71 7.49
N LEU A 139 7.45 10.10 6.99
CA LEU A 139 7.65 11.36 6.31
C LEU A 139 7.47 11.18 4.80
N ARG A 140 6.53 11.93 4.22
CA ARG A 140 6.21 11.89 2.78
C ARG A 140 6.22 13.28 2.18
N TYR A 141 6.39 13.38 0.87
CA TYR A 141 6.17 14.63 0.17
C TYR A 141 4.69 15.02 0.21
N ASP A 142 4.39 16.23 0.69
CA ASP A 142 3.02 16.76 0.68
C ASP A 142 2.52 17.07 -0.73
N LYS A 143 3.42 17.55 -1.62
CA LYS A 143 3.08 17.92 -3.00
C LYS A 143 3.97 17.20 -4.00
N ILE A 144 3.30 16.43 -4.87
CA ILE A 144 3.96 15.69 -5.96
C ILE A 144 3.25 15.95 -7.28
N LYS A 145 3.96 15.74 -8.39
CA LYS A 145 3.37 15.67 -9.73
C LYS A 145 3.54 14.25 -10.25
N VAL A 146 2.43 13.66 -10.67
CA VAL A 146 2.36 12.25 -11.08
C VAL A 146 1.96 12.12 -12.54
N ARG A 147 2.41 11.01 -13.13
CA ARG A 147 2.01 10.57 -14.45
C ARG A 147 1.64 9.10 -14.38
N TYR A 148 0.53 8.72 -14.98
CA TYR A 148 0.05 7.35 -15.10
C TYR A 148 -0.81 7.19 -16.36
N ARG A 149 -1.25 5.96 -16.66
CA ARG A 149 -2.27 5.70 -17.69
C ARG A 149 -3.59 5.30 -17.05
N ASN A 150 -4.68 5.74 -17.66
CA ASN A 150 -6.01 5.22 -17.32
C ASN A 150 -6.27 3.88 -18.03
N VAL A 151 -7.43 3.29 -17.81
CA VAL A 151 -7.83 1.99 -18.39
C VAL A 151 -7.92 2.01 -19.92
N ASP A 152 -8.17 3.16 -20.52
CA ASP A 152 -8.23 3.35 -21.98
C ASP A 152 -6.83 3.59 -22.61
N GLY A 153 -5.80 3.64 -21.78
CA GLY A 153 -4.42 3.89 -22.22
C GLY A 153 -4.05 5.36 -22.31
N GLY A 154 -4.98 6.27 -22.04
CA GLY A 154 -4.74 7.73 -22.00
C GLY A 154 -3.70 8.08 -20.92
N VAL A 155 -2.78 9.01 -21.26
CA VAL A 155 -1.77 9.50 -20.31
C VAL A 155 -2.33 10.65 -19.50
N ILE A 156 -2.33 10.49 -18.19
CA ILE A 156 -2.77 11.52 -17.24
C ILE A 156 -1.56 12.07 -16.50
N LYS A 157 -1.51 13.39 -16.38
CA LYS A 157 -0.54 14.12 -15.57
C LYS A 157 -1.30 15.08 -14.67
N LYS A 158 -1.09 14.99 -13.36
CA LYS A 158 -1.74 15.90 -12.41
C LYS A 158 -0.90 16.13 -11.17
N PRO A 159 -1.08 17.26 -10.46
CA PRO A 159 -0.56 17.43 -9.11
C PRO A 159 -1.41 16.64 -8.11
N LEU A 160 -0.78 16.15 -7.06
CA LEU A 160 -1.43 15.58 -5.88
C LEU A 160 -0.87 16.29 -4.64
N LYS A 161 -1.70 16.41 -3.59
CA LYS A 161 -1.33 17.01 -2.31
C LYS A 161 -1.97 16.27 -1.14
N GLY A 162 -1.45 16.50 0.08
CA GLY A 162 -2.01 15.99 1.32
C GLY A 162 -2.10 14.45 1.31
N PHE A 163 -3.18 13.93 1.87
CA PHE A 163 -3.41 12.49 2.00
C PHE A 163 -3.29 11.74 0.66
N ILE A 164 -3.82 12.26 -0.44
CA ILE A 164 -3.74 11.59 -1.74
C ILE A 164 -2.28 11.54 -2.25
N SER A 165 -1.45 12.53 -1.92
CA SER A 165 -0.01 12.47 -2.20
C SER A 165 0.67 11.36 -1.39
N LYS A 166 0.36 11.24 -0.08
CA LYS A 166 0.85 10.20 0.81
C LYS A 166 0.45 8.81 0.30
N LEU A 167 -0.83 8.61 0.05
CA LEU A 167 -1.39 7.36 -0.50
C LEU A 167 -0.70 6.94 -1.80
N PHE A 168 -0.56 7.85 -2.76
CA PHE A 168 0.09 7.55 -4.03
C PHE A 168 1.55 7.10 -3.84
N GLN A 169 2.29 7.71 -2.91
CA GLN A 169 3.67 7.31 -2.59
C GLN A 169 3.71 5.91 -1.98
N HIS A 170 2.80 5.61 -1.04
CA HIS A 170 2.68 4.29 -0.42
C HIS A 170 2.41 3.19 -1.45
N GLU A 171 1.42 3.38 -2.31
CA GLU A 171 1.07 2.39 -3.35
C GLU A 171 2.18 2.25 -4.41
N LEU A 172 2.86 3.35 -4.75
CA LEU A 172 4.00 3.32 -5.67
C LEU A 172 5.19 2.57 -5.08
N ASP A 173 5.41 2.65 -3.76
CA ASP A 173 6.44 1.87 -3.07
C ASP A 173 6.18 0.37 -3.26
N HIS A 174 4.94 -0.09 -3.04
CA HIS A 174 4.57 -1.49 -3.31
C HIS A 174 4.90 -1.92 -4.74
N LEU A 175 4.60 -1.08 -5.73
CA LEU A 175 4.92 -1.39 -7.12
C LEU A 175 6.43 -1.41 -7.41
N ASN A 176 7.23 -0.70 -6.64
CA ASN A 176 8.69 -0.71 -6.71
C ASN A 176 9.34 -1.82 -5.87
N GLY A 177 8.56 -2.66 -5.20
CA GLY A 177 9.07 -3.72 -4.34
C GLY A 177 9.53 -3.21 -2.97
N VAL A 178 8.99 -2.10 -2.52
CA VAL A 178 9.27 -1.49 -1.22
C VAL A 178 8.04 -1.66 -0.33
N VAL A 179 8.24 -2.25 0.83
CA VAL A 179 7.24 -2.32 1.91
C VAL A 179 7.60 -1.26 2.94
N MET A 180 6.63 -0.67 3.63
CA MET A 180 6.88 0.42 4.59
C MET A 180 7.97 0.09 5.63
N LEU A 181 8.15 -1.19 6.01
CA LEU A 181 9.22 -1.63 6.91
C LEU A 181 10.63 -1.40 6.35
N ASN A 182 10.81 -1.37 5.02
CA ASN A 182 12.10 -1.07 4.40
C ASN A 182 12.53 0.38 4.65
N LEU A 183 11.56 1.26 4.86
CA LEU A 183 11.79 2.68 5.11
C LEU A 183 12.15 2.95 6.57
N LEU A 184 11.79 2.05 7.50
CA LEU A 184 12.16 2.12 8.92
C LEU A 184 13.66 1.94 9.19
N ASN A 185 14.39 1.28 8.30
CA ASN A 185 15.85 1.14 8.42
C ASN A 185 16.60 2.49 8.38
N GLN A 186 15.91 3.56 8.00
CA GLN A 186 16.40 4.94 8.05
C GLN A 186 16.02 5.64 9.37
N ILE A 187 15.18 5.00 10.20
CA ILE A 187 14.68 5.52 11.46
C ILE A 187 15.36 4.73 12.58
N SER A 188 16.24 5.39 13.34
CA SER A 188 16.98 4.79 14.45
C SER A 188 16.13 4.52 15.70
N ASP A 189 14.85 4.87 15.69
CA ASP A 189 13.98 4.84 16.86
C ASP A 189 12.67 4.10 16.57
N TYR A 190 12.52 2.91 17.18
CA TYR A 190 11.27 2.12 17.14
C TYR A 190 10.11 2.74 17.93
N SER A 191 10.30 3.87 18.62
CA SER A 191 9.24 4.60 19.33
C SER A 191 8.14 5.13 18.38
N GLN A 192 8.44 5.21 17.08
CA GLN A 192 7.48 5.62 16.05
C GLN A 192 6.57 4.48 15.55
N VAL A 193 6.75 3.27 16.11
CA VAL A 193 5.96 2.10 15.73
C VAL A 193 4.88 1.86 16.78
N SER A 194 3.64 2.05 16.42
CA SER A 194 2.48 1.65 17.23
C SER A 194 2.02 0.25 16.82
N SER A 195 1.78 -0.65 17.78
CA SER A 195 1.26 -1.98 17.52
C SER A 195 0.07 -2.31 18.39
N ASN A 196 -0.97 -2.89 17.81
CA ASN A 196 -1.90 -3.72 18.52
C ASN A 196 -1.29 -5.13 18.59
N SER A 197 -1.13 -5.69 19.79
CA SER A 197 -0.38 -6.92 20.02
C SER A 197 -0.76 -8.05 19.04
N VAL A 198 0.23 -8.59 18.35
CA VAL A 198 0.09 -9.83 17.59
C VAL A 198 0.09 -10.97 18.63
N LYS A 199 -1.10 -11.57 18.89
CA LYS A 199 -1.36 -12.71 19.80
C LYS A 199 -0.13 -13.25 20.55
N GLY A 200 0.30 -12.56 21.63
CA GLY A 200 1.30 -13.04 22.57
C GLY A 200 2.76 -13.07 22.08
N ARG A 201 3.07 -12.62 20.86
CA ARG A 201 4.45 -12.45 20.39
C ARG A 201 4.80 -10.98 20.36
N ASP A 202 6.00 -10.66 20.84
CA ASP A 202 6.52 -9.31 20.82
C ASP A 202 6.72 -8.85 19.34
N LEU A 203 6.12 -7.74 18.96
CA LEU A 203 6.32 -7.13 17.64
C LEU A 203 7.81 -6.95 17.31
N LYS A 204 8.62 -6.64 18.31
CA LYS A 204 10.07 -6.53 18.17
C LYS A 204 10.68 -7.82 17.59
N TYR A 205 10.20 -8.99 18.02
CA TYR A 205 10.66 -10.27 17.48
C TYR A 205 10.36 -10.37 15.97
N PHE A 206 9.15 -10.00 15.53
CA PHE A 206 8.79 -10.04 14.10
C PHE A 206 9.65 -9.08 13.28
N LEU A 207 9.89 -7.88 13.78
CA LEU A 207 10.72 -6.89 13.11
C LEU A 207 12.17 -7.37 13.01
N GLU A 208 12.73 -7.92 14.10
CA GLU A 208 14.09 -8.48 14.10
C GLU A 208 14.24 -9.62 13.10
N GLU A 209 13.29 -10.56 13.07
CA GLU A 209 13.30 -11.67 12.12
C GLU A 209 13.13 -11.18 10.66
N TYR A 210 12.25 -10.21 10.43
CA TYR A 210 12.09 -9.58 9.11
C TYR A 210 13.40 -8.96 8.63
N TYR A 211 14.06 -8.16 9.46
CA TYR A 211 15.32 -7.52 9.09
C TYR A 211 16.48 -8.51 8.94
N LYS A 212 16.54 -9.55 9.77
CA LYS A 212 17.51 -10.65 9.58
C LYS A 212 17.31 -11.35 8.23
N TYR A 213 16.06 -11.58 7.86
CA TYR A 213 15.73 -12.23 6.60
C TYR A 213 16.08 -11.35 5.40
N THR A 214 15.64 -10.10 5.38
CA THR A 214 15.83 -9.18 4.24
C THR A 214 17.28 -8.76 4.05
N LYS A 215 18.08 -8.62 5.12
CA LYS A 215 19.54 -8.35 5.02
C LYS A 215 20.30 -9.48 4.37
N ARG A 216 19.88 -10.74 4.54
CA ARG A 216 20.55 -11.91 3.91
C ARG A 216 20.30 -11.98 2.41
N GLN A 217 19.27 -11.31 1.90
CA GLN A 217 18.94 -11.29 0.47
C GLN A 217 19.64 -10.15 -0.30
N GLY A 218 20.16 -9.14 0.40
CA GLY A 218 20.86 -7.99 -0.18
C GLY A 218 22.40 -8.14 -0.26
N GLN A 219 22.93 -9.34 -0.02
CA GLN A 219 24.37 -9.66 -0.16
C GLN A 219 24.66 -10.40 -1.47
#